data_caa194e858ff2a1b265f89fe83d9ab4b
#
_entry.id   caa194e858ff2a1b265f89fe83d9ab4b
#
_cell.length_a   1.000
_cell.length_b   1.000
_cell.length_c   1.000
_cell.angle_alpha   90.00
_cell.angle_beta   90.00
_cell.angle_gamma   90.00
#
_symmetry.space_group_name_H-M   'P 1'
#
loop_
_entity.id
_entity.type
_entity.pdbx_description
1 polymer ?
#
loop_
_entity_poly.entity_id
_entity_poly.type
_entity_poly.pdbx_seq_one_letter_code
_entity_poly.pdbx_strand_id
1 'polypeptide(L)'
;MKGNIGQLMKQAQMMQENMRRMQEQLGTMEVEGQSGSGMVKVVMTCKHEVRRVSIDPSVASDREMLEDLLVAAFNDAARKVDETVNQKMSSLTAGMGLPAGMKLPF
;
A
#
# COMPACT_ATOMS: atom_id res chain seq x y z
N MET A 1 -15.06 23.22 -31.26
CA MET A 1 -14.80 22.62 -29.97
C MET A 1 -15.33 21.20 -29.78
N LYS A 2 -15.99 20.68 -30.79
CA LYS A 2 -16.50 19.31 -30.68
C LYS A 2 -15.40 18.28 -30.54
N GLY A 3 -14.20 18.53 -31.05
CA GLY A 3 -13.07 17.62 -30.91
C GLY A 3 -12.50 17.53 -29.51
N ASN A 4 -12.66 18.58 -28.68
CA ASN A 4 -12.11 18.60 -27.33
C ASN A 4 -12.91 17.72 -26.36
N ILE A 5 -14.22 17.62 -26.57
CA ILE A 5 -15.07 16.80 -25.72
C ILE A 5 -14.71 15.33 -25.85
N GLY A 6 -14.50 14.86 -27.08
CA GLY A 6 -14.10 13.48 -27.33
C GLY A 6 -12.75 13.15 -26.71
N GLN A 7 -11.79 14.07 -26.81
CA GLN A 7 -10.48 13.89 -26.17
C GLN A 7 -10.57 13.88 -24.65
N LEU A 8 -11.36 14.78 -24.08
CA LEU A 8 -11.55 14.83 -22.63
C LEU A 8 -12.18 13.54 -22.10
N MET A 9 -13.19 13.03 -22.80
CA MET A 9 -13.83 11.77 -22.44
C MET A 9 -12.85 10.61 -22.53
N LYS A 10 -12.03 10.60 -23.57
CA LYS A 10 -11.02 9.55 -23.77
C LYS A 10 -9.98 9.59 -22.66
N GLN A 11 -9.52 10.79 -22.29
CA GLN A 11 -8.58 10.96 -21.20
C GLN A 11 -9.18 10.50 -19.87
N ALA A 12 -10.44 10.83 -19.62
CA ALA A 12 -11.14 10.40 -18.39
C ALA A 12 -11.24 8.88 -18.33
N GLN A 13 -11.56 8.23 -19.46
CA GLN A 13 -11.63 6.77 -19.52
C GLN A 13 -10.27 6.14 -19.28
N MET A 14 -9.20 6.72 -19.84
CA MET A 14 -7.84 6.23 -19.63
C MET A 14 -7.43 6.38 -18.16
N MET A 15 -7.81 7.49 -17.54
CA MET A 15 -7.55 7.72 -16.13
C MET A 15 -8.25 6.67 -15.25
N GLN A 16 -9.52 6.41 -15.51
CA GLN A 16 -10.27 5.40 -14.79
C GLN A 16 -9.65 4.02 -14.95
N GLU A 17 -9.23 3.69 -16.15
CA GLU A 17 -8.57 2.41 -16.43
C GLU A 17 -7.25 2.29 -15.68
N ASN A 18 -6.45 3.36 -15.67
CA ASN A 18 -5.18 3.39 -14.95
C ASN A 18 -5.40 3.25 -13.45
N MET A 19 -6.41 3.91 -12.91
CA MET A 19 -6.76 3.79 -11.49
C MET A 19 -7.19 2.38 -11.15
N ARG A 20 -8.00 1.76 -12.00
CA ARG A 20 -8.45 0.38 -11.80
C ARG A 20 -7.27 -0.58 -11.77
N ARG A 21 -6.37 -0.44 -12.75
CA ARG A 21 -5.15 -1.28 -12.81
C ARG A 21 -4.28 -1.10 -11.58
N MET A 22 -4.14 0.14 -11.12
CA MET A 22 -3.35 0.41 -9.94
C MET A 22 -3.96 -0.22 -8.70
N GLN A 23 -5.28 -0.15 -8.54
CA GLN A 23 -5.96 -0.80 -7.43
C GLN A 23 -5.79 -2.31 -7.46
N GLU A 24 -5.85 -2.91 -8.65
CA GLU A 24 -5.58 -4.35 -8.80
C GLU A 24 -4.14 -4.68 -8.40
N GLN A 25 -3.18 -3.87 -8.83
CA GLN A 25 -1.77 -4.06 -8.48
C GLN A 25 -1.57 -3.96 -6.97
N LEU A 26 -2.18 -2.96 -6.33
CA LEU A 26 -2.07 -2.79 -4.89
C LEU A 26 -2.60 -4.01 -4.13
N GLY A 27 -3.64 -4.65 -4.65
CA GLY A 27 -4.19 -5.86 -4.05
C GLY A 27 -3.26 -7.07 -4.09
N THR A 28 -2.29 -7.06 -4.99
CA THR A 28 -1.29 -8.14 -5.11
C THR A 28 0.08 -7.76 -4.59
N MET A 29 0.33 -6.46 -4.39
CA MET A 29 1.61 -5.99 -3.84
C MET A 29 1.65 -6.25 -2.35
N GLU A 30 2.78 -6.80 -1.90
CA GLU A 30 2.97 -7.16 -0.50
C GLU A 30 4.10 -6.34 0.12
N VAL A 31 3.93 -6.02 1.39
CA VAL A 31 4.98 -5.42 2.22
C VAL A 31 5.21 -6.34 3.40
N GLU A 32 6.39 -6.23 4.00
CA GLU A 32 6.73 -6.99 5.20
C GLU A 32 6.94 -6.03 6.35
N GLY A 33 6.13 -6.16 7.39
CA GLY A 33 6.32 -5.48 8.66
C GLY A 33 7.08 -6.40 9.60
N GLN A 34 7.88 -5.84 10.48
CA GLN A 34 8.63 -6.64 11.44
C GLN A 34 8.83 -5.91 12.74
N SER A 35 9.10 -6.68 13.78
CA SER A 35 9.42 -6.17 15.11
C SER A 35 10.40 -7.11 15.81
N GLY A 36 11.04 -6.61 16.88
CA GLY A 36 11.98 -7.41 17.66
C GLY A 36 13.14 -7.93 16.79
N SER A 37 13.71 -7.09 15.94
CA SER A 37 14.80 -7.47 15.02
C SER A 37 14.45 -8.66 14.13
N GLY A 38 13.18 -8.73 13.71
CA GLY A 38 12.70 -9.77 12.81
C GLY A 38 12.13 -10.99 13.50
N MET A 39 11.99 -10.98 14.84
CA MET A 39 11.39 -12.11 15.54
C MET A 39 9.91 -12.29 15.20
N VAL A 40 9.22 -11.23 14.88
CA VAL A 40 7.85 -11.27 14.37
C VAL A 40 7.80 -10.55 13.03
N LYS A 41 7.26 -11.20 12.03
CA LYS A 41 7.12 -10.65 10.69
C LYS A 41 5.69 -10.81 10.23
N VAL A 42 5.16 -9.79 9.55
CA VAL A 42 3.82 -9.77 9.00
C VAL A 42 3.89 -9.41 7.54
N VAL A 43 3.35 -10.26 6.68
CA VAL A 43 3.20 -9.95 5.25
C VAL A 43 1.79 -9.46 5.01
N MET A 44 1.68 -8.25 4.46
CA MET A 44 0.41 -7.57 4.25
C MET A 44 0.34 -7.05 2.83
N THR A 45 -0.84 -7.14 2.20
CA THR A 45 -1.05 -6.52 0.90
C THR A 45 -1.25 -5.02 1.06
N CYS A 46 -1.12 -4.27 -0.03
CA CYS A 46 -1.37 -2.83 0.00
C CYS A 46 -2.86 -2.48 0.15
N LYS A 47 -3.73 -3.47 0.27
CA LYS A 47 -5.14 -3.32 0.67
C LYS A 47 -5.37 -3.70 2.13
N HIS A 48 -4.31 -3.82 2.91
CA HIS A 48 -4.35 -4.14 4.33
C HIS A 48 -4.87 -5.56 4.62
N GLU A 49 -4.70 -6.49 3.68
CA GLU A 49 -4.97 -7.90 3.95
C GLU A 49 -3.70 -8.55 4.47
N VAL A 50 -3.82 -9.23 5.58
CA VAL A 50 -2.69 -9.99 6.14
C VAL A 50 -2.61 -11.33 5.42
N ARG A 51 -1.45 -11.62 4.83
CA ARG A 51 -1.21 -12.88 4.12
C ARG A 51 -0.54 -13.91 5.00
N ARG A 52 0.37 -13.48 5.86
CA ARG A 52 1.15 -14.39 6.68
C ARG A 52 1.70 -13.68 7.89
N VAL A 53 1.80 -14.42 8.98
CA VAL A 53 2.48 -14.00 10.20
C VAL A 53 3.53 -15.06 10.52
N SER A 54 4.77 -14.63 10.73
CA SER A 54 5.87 -15.52 11.13
C SER A 54 6.36 -15.13 12.50
N ILE A 55 6.48 -16.10 13.39
CA ILE A 55 6.85 -15.88 14.79
C ILE A 55 8.04 -16.77 15.10
N ASP A 56 9.11 -16.15 15.62
CA ASP A 56 10.29 -16.89 16.05
C ASP A 56 9.93 -17.74 17.28
N PRO A 57 10.36 -19.01 17.33
CA PRO A 57 10.05 -19.87 18.47
C PRO A 57 10.50 -19.30 19.82
N SER A 58 11.54 -18.48 19.86
CA SER A 58 12.06 -17.91 21.10
C SER A 58 11.05 -16.98 21.79
N VAL A 59 10.12 -16.38 21.06
CA VAL A 59 9.10 -15.49 21.64
C VAL A 59 7.72 -16.15 21.71
N ALA A 60 7.54 -17.31 21.11
CA ALA A 60 6.25 -17.98 21.04
C ALA A 60 5.74 -18.37 22.44
N SER A 61 6.62 -18.64 23.38
CA SER A 61 6.27 -19.04 24.73
C SER A 61 6.08 -17.86 25.69
N ASP A 62 6.45 -16.64 25.27
CA ASP A 62 6.28 -15.43 26.08
C ASP A 62 5.09 -14.65 25.52
N ARG A 63 3.93 -14.89 26.13
CA ARG A 63 2.67 -14.34 25.65
C ARG A 63 2.66 -12.81 25.61
N GLU A 64 3.09 -12.17 26.68
CA GLU A 64 3.06 -10.71 26.76
C GLU A 64 3.99 -10.07 25.74
N MET A 65 5.21 -10.59 25.62
CA MET A 65 6.17 -10.13 24.63
C MET A 65 5.63 -10.34 23.21
N LEU A 66 5.04 -11.51 22.95
CA LEU A 66 4.48 -11.82 21.65
C LEU A 66 3.35 -10.86 21.29
N GLU A 67 2.46 -10.56 22.22
CA GLU A 67 1.36 -9.61 21.97
C GLU A 67 1.91 -8.24 21.59
N ASP A 68 2.90 -7.73 22.30
CA ASP A 68 3.50 -6.43 22.02
C ASP A 68 4.23 -6.43 20.68
N LEU A 69 4.95 -7.51 20.37
CA LEU A 69 5.66 -7.61 19.09
C LEU A 69 4.70 -7.73 17.93
N LEU A 70 3.57 -8.40 18.10
CA LEU A 70 2.54 -8.47 17.04
C LEU A 70 1.96 -7.10 16.75
N VAL A 71 1.63 -6.33 17.77
CA VAL A 71 1.13 -4.96 17.57
C VAL A 71 2.15 -4.14 16.79
N ALA A 72 3.41 -4.18 17.19
CA ALA A 72 4.48 -3.43 16.54
C ALA A 72 4.67 -3.87 15.08
N ALA A 73 4.63 -5.18 14.80
CA ALA A 73 4.81 -5.70 13.47
C ALA A 73 3.65 -5.34 12.54
N PHE A 74 2.41 -5.42 13.04
CA PHE A 74 1.24 -5.01 12.27
C PHE A 74 1.27 -3.51 11.96
N ASN A 75 1.64 -2.69 12.92
CA ASN A 75 1.74 -1.24 12.71
C ASN A 75 2.86 -0.90 11.74
N ASP A 76 3.99 -1.62 11.80
CA ASP A 76 5.08 -1.45 10.85
C ASP A 76 4.63 -1.80 9.43
N ALA A 77 3.89 -2.90 9.27
CA ALA A 77 3.34 -3.30 7.98
C ALA A 77 2.37 -2.25 7.44
N ALA A 78 1.45 -1.77 8.28
CA ALA A 78 0.47 -0.75 7.89
C ALA A 78 1.15 0.53 7.42
N ARG A 79 2.21 0.97 8.12
CA ARG A 79 2.97 2.16 7.74
C ARG A 79 3.64 1.95 6.39
N LYS A 80 4.21 0.78 6.13
CA LYS A 80 4.84 0.46 4.85
C LYS A 80 3.83 0.39 3.72
N VAL A 81 2.60 -0.08 3.99
CA VAL A 81 1.52 -0.02 3.01
C VAL A 81 1.25 1.43 2.63
N ASP A 82 1.10 2.31 3.61
CA ASP A 82 0.83 3.73 3.35
C ASP A 82 1.95 4.37 2.53
N GLU A 83 3.20 4.09 2.86
CA GLU A 83 4.36 4.58 2.11
C GLU A 83 4.33 4.09 0.66
N THR A 84 4.06 2.81 0.45
CA THR A 84 4.01 2.21 -0.88
C THR A 84 2.88 2.80 -1.71
N VAL A 85 1.69 2.95 -1.11
CA VAL A 85 0.53 3.54 -1.78
C VAL A 85 0.83 4.99 -2.18
N ASN A 86 1.44 5.75 -1.28
CA ASN A 86 1.80 7.15 -1.55
C ASN A 86 2.81 7.26 -2.68
N GLN A 87 3.80 6.37 -2.73
CA GLN A 87 4.78 6.34 -3.82
C GLN A 87 4.11 6.01 -5.16
N LYS A 88 3.19 5.07 -5.17
CA LYS A 88 2.44 4.72 -6.39
C LYS A 88 1.56 5.87 -6.85
N MET A 89 0.90 6.54 -5.92
CA MET A 89 0.08 7.71 -6.24
C MET A 89 0.90 8.86 -6.77
N SER A 90 2.07 9.11 -6.19
CA SER A 90 3.00 10.15 -6.66
C SER A 90 3.45 9.87 -8.08
N SER A 91 3.76 8.61 -8.41
CA SER A 91 4.16 8.21 -9.76
C SER A 91 3.02 8.45 -10.75
N LEU A 92 1.80 8.09 -10.38
CA LEU A 92 0.63 8.31 -11.22
C LEU A 92 0.39 9.81 -11.43
N THR A 93 0.47 10.59 -10.37
CA THR A 93 0.29 12.04 -10.39
C THR A 93 1.34 12.71 -11.27
N ALA A 94 2.60 12.31 -11.13
CA ALA A 94 3.69 12.84 -11.95
C ALA A 94 3.48 12.54 -13.43
N GLY A 95 3.00 11.32 -13.76
CA GLY A 95 2.71 10.94 -15.14
C GLY A 95 1.56 11.71 -15.75
N MET A 96 0.70 12.29 -14.91
CA MET A 96 -0.46 13.08 -15.36
C MET A 96 -0.18 14.58 -15.37
N GLY A 97 1.03 15.01 -15.01
CA GLY A 97 1.41 16.41 -15.01
C GLY A 97 0.80 17.22 -13.87
N LEU A 98 0.29 16.60 -12.84
CA LEU A 98 -0.23 17.31 -11.68
C LEU A 98 0.91 17.88 -10.83
N PRO A 99 0.71 19.04 -10.19
CA PRO A 99 1.76 19.65 -9.39
C PRO A 99 2.19 18.75 -8.22
N ALA A 100 3.48 18.79 -7.92
CA ALA A 100 4.02 18.11 -6.75
C ALA A 100 3.40 18.71 -5.48
N GLY A 101 3.03 17.87 -4.55
CA GLY A 101 2.43 18.31 -3.29
C GLY A 101 0.92 18.37 -3.31
N MET A 102 0.29 18.16 -4.45
CA MET A 102 -1.16 18.09 -4.53
C MET A 102 -1.63 16.79 -3.91
N LYS A 103 -2.46 16.89 -2.88
CA LYS A 103 -3.00 15.71 -2.21
C LYS A 103 -4.21 15.19 -2.96
N LEU A 104 -4.18 13.91 -3.31
CA LEU A 104 -5.33 13.23 -3.89
C LEU A 104 -6.24 12.71 -2.78
N PRO A 105 -7.56 12.59 -3.02
CA PRO A 105 -8.53 12.16 -2.01
C PRO A 105 -8.52 10.64 -1.79
N PHE A 106 -7.35 10.08 -1.57
CA PHE A 106 -7.21 8.62 -1.36
C PHE A 106 -6.77 8.29 0.04
#